data_1f5db9d409fca0da83ac2d8f0895a47d
#
_entry.id   1f5db9d409fca0da83ac2d8f0895a47d
#
_cell.length_a   1.000
_cell.length_b   1.000
_cell.length_c   1.000
_cell.angle_alpha   90.00
_cell.angle_beta   90.00
_cell.angle_gamma   90.00
#
_symmetry.space_group_name_H-M   'P 1'
#
loop_
_entity.id
_entity.type
_entity.pdbx_description
1 polymer ?
#
loop_
_entity_poly.entity_id
_entity_poly.type
_entity_poly.pdbx_seq_one_letter_code
_entity_poly.pdbx_strand_id
1 'polypeptide(L)'
;MLLCKDVIEIKNSVDFIKIKDDYRVFYGGSQQWFKDEKLKKAGCSIVAAANIIAYLSLKTKNEDLYNYKDLSKENFINLMNNISEYLNPNEKIGIISSLYFIEGVKKFAISKGVKLSANWITSEYDYDEIKSFIENSLKKDIPIVILMFRNRKLEEFDWHWMTITKISEYVDKEYLCVSTWGERRSISLEDFYIYSHYGTLLNFNMVNP
;
A
#
# COMPACT_ATOMS: atom_id res chain seq x y z
N MET A 1 -26.10 0.37 19.24
CA MET A 1 -25.19 0.93 18.22
C MET A 1 -23.78 0.63 18.70
N LEU A 2 -23.12 -0.37 18.14
CA LEU A 2 -21.75 -0.73 18.47
C LEU A 2 -20.85 0.39 17.95
N LEU A 3 -20.24 1.15 18.86
CA LEU A 3 -19.36 2.27 18.53
C LEU A 3 -18.00 1.71 18.12
N CYS A 4 -17.51 2.12 16.95
CA CYS A 4 -16.12 1.97 16.59
C CYS A 4 -15.30 2.84 17.57
N LYS A 5 -14.42 2.23 18.33
CA LYS A 5 -13.51 2.92 19.23
C LYS A 5 -12.16 3.10 18.54
N ASP A 6 -11.40 4.09 18.99
CA ASP A 6 -10.00 4.32 18.63
C ASP A 6 -9.68 4.16 17.14
N VAL A 7 -10.06 5.17 16.38
CA VAL A 7 -9.73 5.26 14.94
C VAL A 7 -8.45 6.05 14.75
N ILE A 8 -7.44 5.44 14.14
CA ILE A 8 -6.19 6.09 13.72
C ILE A 8 -6.06 5.92 12.20
N GLU A 9 -5.94 7.02 11.49
CA GLU A 9 -5.94 7.03 10.04
C GLU A 9 -5.06 8.14 9.48
N ILE A 10 -4.64 7.99 8.21
CA ILE A 10 -4.02 9.09 7.46
C ILE A 10 -5.03 10.20 7.22
N LYS A 11 -4.55 11.44 7.01
CA LYS A 11 -5.41 12.62 6.87
C LYS A 11 -6.45 12.52 5.76
N ASN A 12 -6.10 11.85 4.66
CA ASN A 12 -6.98 11.67 3.51
C ASN A 12 -7.51 10.23 3.39
N SER A 13 -7.78 9.55 4.51
CA SER A 13 -8.15 8.13 4.51
C SER A 13 -9.47 7.84 3.79
N VAL A 14 -10.41 8.78 3.77
CA VAL A 14 -11.71 8.62 3.12
C VAL A 14 -11.58 8.50 1.61
N ASP A 15 -10.78 9.37 1.01
CA ASP A 15 -10.56 9.41 -0.44
C ASP A 15 -9.25 8.71 -0.84
N PHE A 16 -8.28 8.60 0.07
CA PHE A 16 -6.92 8.10 -0.13
C PHE A 16 -6.33 8.64 -1.44
N ILE A 17 -6.08 7.77 -2.43
CA ILE A 17 -5.80 8.13 -3.81
C ILE A 17 -7.08 7.91 -4.61
N LYS A 18 -7.82 9.02 -4.82
CA LYS A 18 -9.05 9.02 -5.61
C LYS A 18 -8.68 8.94 -7.10
N ILE A 19 -9.13 7.88 -7.76
CA ILE A 19 -8.90 7.67 -9.18
C ILE A 19 -10.26 7.64 -9.89
N LYS A 20 -10.40 8.39 -10.98
CA LYS A 20 -11.65 8.52 -11.72
C LYS A 20 -11.57 7.83 -13.08
N ASP A 21 -12.62 7.12 -13.43
CA ASP A 21 -12.84 6.52 -14.73
C ASP A 21 -14.32 6.69 -15.08
N ASP A 22 -14.62 7.58 -16.02
CA ASP A 22 -15.97 7.96 -16.42
C ASP A 22 -16.94 8.15 -15.25
N TYR A 23 -17.69 7.10 -14.90
CA TYR A 23 -18.72 7.12 -13.86
C TYR A 23 -18.28 6.49 -12.53
N ARG A 24 -17.04 5.98 -12.44
CA ARG A 24 -16.56 5.25 -11.28
C ARG A 24 -15.39 5.96 -10.60
N VAL A 25 -15.43 5.94 -9.28
CA VAL A 25 -14.33 6.39 -8.43
C VAL A 25 -13.73 5.19 -7.72
N PHE A 26 -12.43 5.04 -7.82
CA PHE A 26 -11.67 3.97 -7.19
C PHE A 26 -10.89 4.48 -5.98
N TYR A 27 -10.60 3.57 -5.07
CA TYR A 27 -9.81 3.80 -3.86
C TYR A 27 -8.41 3.24 -4.04
N GLY A 28 -7.52 4.01 -4.67
CA GLY A 28 -6.20 3.56 -5.14
C GLY A 28 -6.27 2.72 -6.41
N GLY A 29 -5.14 2.14 -6.78
CA GLY A 29 -4.97 1.41 -8.04
C GLY A 29 -5.45 -0.04 -8.04
N SER A 30 -5.48 -0.61 -9.25
CA SER A 30 -5.77 -2.03 -9.48
C SER A 30 -4.83 -2.61 -10.52
N GLN A 31 -4.25 -3.79 -10.23
CA GLN A 31 -3.42 -4.51 -11.19
C GLN A 31 -4.20 -4.98 -12.43
N GLN A 32 -5.52 -5.07 -12.34
CA GLN A 32 -6.38 -5.44 -13.48
C GLN A 32 -6.38 -4.38 -14.60
N TRP A 33 -5.82 -3.18 -14.34
CA TRP A 33 -5.71 -2.13 -15.34
C TRP A 33 -4.49 -2.26 -16.26
N PHE A 34 -3.53 -3.10 -15.92
CA PHE A 34 -2.41 -3.39 -16.83
C PHE A 34 -2.92 -4.02 -18.13
N LYS A 35 -2.23 -3.72 -19.23
CA LYS A 35 -2.45 -4.42 -20.52
C LYS A 35 -1.70 -5.73 -20.57
N ASP A 36 -0.56 -5.81 -19.89
CA ASP A 36 0.30 -7.00 -19.79
C ASP A 36 -0.32 -8.04 -18.85
N GLU A 37 -0.55 -9.25 -19.35
CA GLU A 37 -1.19 -10.34 -18.59
C GLU A 37 -0.36 -10.83 -17.40
N LYS A 38 0.97 -10.74 -17.48
CA LYS A 38 1.86 -11.04 -16.35
C LYS A 38 1.63 -10.03 -15.22
N LEU A 39 1.55 -8.74 -15.56
CA LEU A 39 1.32 -7.68 -14.57
C LEU A 39 -0.10 -7.71 -14.02
N LYS A 40 -1.11 -8.13 -14.78
CA LYS A 40 -2.45 -8.38 -14.24
C LYS A 40 -2.44 -9.45 -13.15
N LYS A 41 -1.63 -10.49 -13.30
CA LYS A 41 -1.52 -11.59 -12.33
C LYS A 41 -0.64 -11.24 -11.14
N ALA A 42 0.51 -10.60 -11.36
CA ALA A 42 1.58 -10.47 -10.39
C ALA A 42 1.93 -9.01 -10.02
N GLY A 43 1.18 -8.02 -10.51
CA GLY A 43 1.51 -6.60 -10.39
C GLY A 43 1.04 -5.92 -9.09
N CYS A 44 0.55 -6.64 -8.09
CA CYS A 44 0.06 -6.04 -6.84
C CYS A 44 1.11 -5.19 -6.12
N SER A 45 2.37 -5.59 -6.16
CA SER A 45 3.49 -4.81 -5.60
C SER A 45 3.68 -3.46 -6.32
N ILE A 46 3.54 -3.43 -7.64
CA ILE A 46 3.62 -2.19 -8.43
C ILE A 46 2.47 -1.26 -8.05
N VAL A 47 1.26 -1.80 -7.88
CA VAL A 47 0.09 -1.02 -7.43
C VAL A 47 0.32 -0.44 -6.03
N ALA A 48 0.81 -1.24 -5.09
CA ALA A 48 1.12 -0.77 -3.74
C ALA A 48 2.18 0.33 -3.75
N ALA A 49 3.24 0.18 -4.56
CA ALA A 49 4.25 1.22 -4.77
C ALA A 49 3.64 2.50 -5.37
N ALA A 50 2.79 2.37 -6.41
CA ALA A 50 2.12 3.51 -7.03
C ALA A 50 1.20 4.25 -6.05
N ASN A 51 0.48 3.53 -5.21
CA ASN A 51 -0.33 4.12 -4.13
C ASN A 51 0.52 4.97 -3.19
N ILE A 52 1.68 4.46 -2.75
CA ILE A 52 2.59 5.22 -1.86
C ILE A 52 3.16 6.45 -2.56
N ILE A 53 3.67 6.32 -3.77
CA ILE A 53 4.24 7.43 -4.55
C ILE A 53 3.18 8.50 -4.79
N ALA A 54 1.97 8.13 -5.20
CA ALA A 54 0.88 9.08 -5.41
C ALA A 54 0.48 9.80 -4.11
N TYR A 55 0.42 9.07 -2.97
CA TYR A 55 0.12 9.68 -1.69
C TYR A 55 1.22 10.64 -1.21
N LEU A 56 2.49 10.28 -1.35
CA LEU A 56 3.60 11.16 -1.04
C LEU A 56 3.58 12.42 -1.90
N SER A 57 3.31 12.28 -3.21
CA SER A 57 3.15 13.40 -4.13
C SER A 57 2.02 14.33 -3.69
N LEU A 58 0.84 13.80 -3.38
CA LEU A 58 -0.31 14.56 -2.89
C LEU A 58 0.00 15.29 -1.58
N LYS A 59 0.59 14.58 -0.61
CA LYS A 59 0.92 15.10 0.72
C LYS A 59 1.94 16.24 0.66
N THR A 60 2.96 16.10 -0.17
CA THR A 60 4.08 17.07 -0.29
C THR A 60 3.87 18.08 -1.40
N LYS A 61 2.81 17.95 -2.19
CA LYS A 61 2.52 18.73 -3.40
C LYS A 61 3.66 18.69 -4.43
N ASN A 62 4.34 17.56 -4.52
CA ASN A 62 5.45 17.32 -5.44
C ASN A 62 4.96 16.64 -6.72
N GLU A 63 4.75 17.43 -7.79
CA GLU A 63 4.27 16.94 -9.08
C GLU A 63 5.35 16.18 -9.88
N ASP A 64 6.64 16.29 -9.53
CA ASP A 64 7.71 15.52 -10.17
C ASP A 64 7.59 14.02 -9.86
N LEU A 65 7.10 13.67 -8.67
CA LEU A 65 6.81 12.29 -8.31
C LEU A 65 5.61 11.73 -9.08
N TYR A 66 4.52 12.48 -9.12
CA TYR A 66 3.26 12.10 -9.76
C TYR A 66 2.37 13.33 -9.91
N ASN A 67 1.69 13.46 -11.04
CA ASN A 67 0.70 14.53 -11.23
C ASN A 67 -0.58 14.22 -10.43
N TYR A 68 -0.56 14.52 -9.13
CA TYR A 68 -1.67 14.26 -8.21
C TYR A 68 -2.93 15.11 -8.48
N LYS A 69 -2.83 16.13 -9.34
CA LYS A 69 -3.97 16.96 -9.74
C LYS A 69 -4.81 16.29 -10.81
N ASP A 70 -4.22 15.44 -11.63
CA ASP A 70 -4.93 14.63 -12.62
C ASP A 70 -5.37 13.32 -11.96
N LEU A 71 -6.65 13.25 -11.64
CA LEU A 71 -7.28 12.09 -10.99
C LEU A 71 -7.69 10.98 -11.97
N SER A 72 -7.35 11.10 -13.26
CA SER A 72 -7.74 10.11 -14.26
C SER A 72 -7.07 8.76 -14.03
N LYS A 73 -7.77 7.70 -14.35
CA LYS A 73 -7.26 6.33 -14.34
C LYS A 73 -6.07 6.17 -15.29
N GLU A 74 -6.07 6.88 -16.43
CA GLU A 74 -4.98 6.86 -17.38
C GLU A 74 -3.69 7.40 -16.75
N ASN A 75 -3.75 8.53 -16.05
CA ASN A 75 -2.60 9.10 -15.35
C ASN A 75 -2.04 8.10 -14.32
N PHE A 76 -2.91 7.40 -13.57
CA PHE A 76 -2.47 6.40 -12.60
C PHE A 76 -1.87 5.15 -13.26
N ILE A 77 -2.43 4.68 -14.39
CA ILE A 77 -1.85 3.58 -15.18
C ILE A 77 -0.45 3.96 -15.67
N ASN A 78 -0.24 5.20 -16.12
CA ASN A 78 1.07 5.68 -16.52
C ASN A 78 2.08 5.65 -15.36
N LEU A 79 1.66 6.04 -14.15
CA LEU A 79 2.50 5.88 -12.95
C LEU A 79 2.86 4.42 -12.70
N MET A 80 1.87 3.51 -12.75
CA MET A 80 2.10 2.08 -12.54
C MET A 80 3.07 1.51 -13.60
N ASN A 81 2.92 1.88 -14.86
CA ASN A 81 3.82 1.45 -15.93
C ASN A 81 5.25 1.96 -15.71
N ASN A 82 5.42 3.22 -15.33
CA ASN A 82 6.75 3.79 -15.03
C ASN A 82 7.41 3.07 -13.83
N ILE A 83 6.65 2.73 -12.78
CA ILE A 83 7.17 1.98 -11.64
C ILE A 83 7.53 0.55 -12.02
N SER A 84 6.83 -0.06 -12.99
CA SER A 84 7.12 -1.42 -13.45
C SER A 84 8.52 -1.59 -14.05
N GLU A 85 9.17 -0.52 -14.49
CA GLU A 85 10.56 -0.51 -14.95
C GLU A 85 11.56 -0.77 -13.79
N TYR A 86 11.17 -0.49 -12.55
CA TYR A 86 11.99 -0.66 -11.35
C TYR A 86 11.57 -1.86 -10.49
N LEU A 87 10.35 -2.35 -10.69
CA LEU A 87 9.75 -3.48 -9.98
C LEU A 87 9.28 -4.52 -10.99
N ASN A 88 10.08 -5.56 -11.22
CA ASN A 88 9.75 -6.63 -12.15
C ASN A 88 9.30 -7.89 -11.39
N PRO A 89 7.98 -8.11 -11.21
CA PRO A 89 7.48 -9.26 -10.49
C PRO A 89 7.70 -10.56 -11.27
N ASN A 90 7.95 -11.65 -10.54
CA ASN A 90 7.90 -13.00 -11.12
C ASN A 90 6.46 -13.35 -11.46
N GLU A 91 6.21 -13.94 -12.61
CA GLU A 91 4.86 -14.25 -13.08
C GLU A 91 4.07 -15.20 -12.13
N LYS A 92 4.78 -16.12 -11.46
CA LYS A 92 4.14 -17.14 -10.61
C LYS A 92 3.96 -16.69 -9.15
N ILE A 93 4.94 -15.95 -8.62
CA ILE A 93 5.00 -15.64 -7.19
C ILE A 93 5.03 -14.12 -6.88
N GLY A 94 4.98 -13.27 -7.91
CA GLY A 94 5.08 -11.83 -7.72
C GLY A 94 6.45 -11.38 -7.16
N ILE A 95 6.44 -10.33 -6.35
CA ILE A 95 7.58 -9.87 -5.54
C ILE A 95 7.32 -10.31 -4.10
N ILE A 96 8.20 -11.12 -3.54
CA ILE A 96 8.15 -11.60 -2.15
C ILE A 96 9.25 -10.99 -1.27
N SER A 97 10.26 -10.37 -1.87
CA SER A 97 11.36 -9.72 -1.17
C SER A 97 11.02 -8.27 -0.84
N SER A 98 10.90 -7.96 0.45
CA SER A 98 10.70 -6.59 0.94
C SER A 98 11.87 -5.68 0.58
N LEU A 99 13.10 -6.18 0.61
CA LEU A 99 14.28 -5.40 0.23
C LEU A 99 14.25 -5.04 -1.26
N TYR A 100 13.91 -6.00 -2.13
CA TYR A 100 13.77 -5.72 -3.56
C TYR A 100 12.67 -4.69 -3.84
N PHE A 101 11.53 -4.80 -3.15
CA PHE A 101 10.46 -3.81 -3.22
C PHE A 101 10.93 -2.42 -2.79
N ILE A 102 11.58 -2.32 -1.62
CA ILE A 102 12.10 -1.05 -1.07
C ILE A 102 13.08 -0.40 -2.06
N GLU A 103 14.03 -1.18 -2.59
CA GLU A 103 15.03 -0.68 -3.54
C GLU A 103 14.39 -0.21 -4.84
N GLY A 104 13.40 -0.94 -5.38
CA GLY A 104 12.67 -0.53 -6.58
C GLY A 104 11.94 0.80 -6.39
N VAL A 105 11.21 0.95 -5.27
CA VAL A 105 10.50 2.21 -4.96
C VAL A 105 11.49 3.37 -4.77
N LYS A 106 12.60 3.16 -4.07
CA LYS A 106 13.65 4.19 -3.90
C LYS A 106 14.28 4.60 -5.23
N LYS A 107 14.61 3.63 -6.09
CA LYS A 107 15.18 3.91 -7.42
C LYS A 107 14.22 4.73 -8.28
N PHE A 108 12.94 4.37 -8.29
CA PHE A 108 11.93 5.17 -8.96
C PHE A 108 11.90 6.60 -8.42
N ALA A 109 11.84 6.80 -7.10
CA ALA A 109 11.82 8.13 -6.50
C ALA A 109 13.09 8.94 -6.83
N ILE A 110 14.27 8.31 -6.81
CA ILE A 110 15.54 8.94 -7.19
C ILE A 110 15.50 9.40 -8.67
N SER A 111 14.92 8.63 -9.58
CA SER A 111 14.76 9.05 -10.98
C SER A 111 13.88 10.29 -11.14
N LYS A 112 13.09 10.61 -10.11
CA LYS A 112 12.26 11.82 -9.99
C LYS A 112 12.89 12.90 -9.10
N GLY A 113 14.18 12.78 -8.78
CA GLY A 113 14.90 13.74 -7.93
C GLY A 113 14.56 13.67 -6.43
N VAL A 114 13.86 12.63 -5.99
CA VAL A 114 13.40 12.50 -4.60
C VAL A 114 14.11 11.34 -3.89
N LYS A 115 14.61 11.60 -2.67
CA LYS A 115 15.17 10.56 -1.81
C LYS A 115 14.13 10.07 -0.81
N LEU A 116 14.01 8.75 -0.67
CA LEU A 116 13.14 8.10 0.30
C LEU A 116 13.95 7.29 1.31
N SER A 117 13.55 7.37 2.59
CA SER A 117 13.89 6.38 3.61
C SER A 117 12.74 5.38 3.73
N ALA A 118 13.05 4.17 4.18
CA ALA A 118 12.05 3.14 4.46
C ALA A 118 12.28 2.55 5.85
N ASN A 119 11.18 2.26 6.57
CA ASN A 119 11.21 1.45 7.78
C ASN A 119 10.31 0.24 7.54
N TRP A 120 10.69 -0.90 8.08
CA TRP A 120 9.90 -2.13 7.96
C TRP A 120 10.01 -3.00 9.19
N ILE A 121 8.98 -3.81 9.41
CA ILE A 121 8.93 -4.90 10.37
C ILE A 121 8.32 -6.13 9.69
N THR A 122 8.50 -7.29 10.29
CA THR A 122 7.94 -8.56 9.79
C THR A 122 6.91 -9.12 10.79
N SER A 123 6.16 -10.14 10.38
CA SER A 123 5.24 -10.85 11.27
C SER A 123 5.93 -11.66 12.40
N GLU A 124 7.27 -11.66 12.43
CA GLU A 124 8.06 -12.24 13.53
C GLU A 124 8.12 -11.35 14.78
N TYR A 125 7.79 -10.05 14.64
CA TYR A 125 7.63 -9.13 15.76
C TYR A 125 6.37 -9.47 16.55
N ASP A 126 6.30 -9.09 17.81
CA ASP A 126 5.11 -9.31 18.60
C ASP A 126 3.93 -8.44 18.14
N TYR A 127 2.72 -8.80 18.61
CA TYR A 127 1.49 -8.14 18.19
C TYR A 127 1.49 -6.64 18.51
N ASP A 128 1.97 -6.27 19.71
CA ASP A 128 1.98 -4.87 20.16
C ASP A 128 3.00 -4.04 19.39
N GLU A 129 4.13 -4.62 19.01
CA GLU A 129 5.12 -3.96 18.15
C GLU A 129 4.56 -3.71 16.75
N ILE A 130 3.86 -4.69 16.17
CA ILE A 130 3.19 -4.56 14.86
C ILE A 130 2.11 -3.49 14.93
N LYS A 131 1.24 -3.54 15.94
CA LYS A 131 0.20 -2.54 16.17
C LYS A 131 0.81 -1.14 16.34
N SER A 132 1.83 -1.02 17.18
CA SER A 132 2.54 0.25 17.41
C SER A 132 3.18 0.81 16.13
N PHE A 133 3.77 -0.03 15.29
CA PHE A 133 4.32 0.39 13.99
C PHE A 133 3.23 0.99 13.09
N ILE A 134 2.08 0.32 13.01
CA ILE A 134 0.92 0.78 12.21
C ILE A 134 0.41 2.12 12.76
N GLU A 135 0.11 2.17 14.04
CA GLU A 135 -0.44 3.38 14.66
C GLU A 135 0.50 4.58 14.52
N ASN A 136 1.79 4.41 14.82
CA ASN A 136 2.79 5.46 14.74
C ASN A 136 2.98 5.97 13.31
N SER A 137 2.85 5.11 12.31
CA SER A 137 2.92 5.51 10.91
C SER A 137 1.69 6.34 10.52
N LEU A 138 0.50 5.86 10.83
CA LEU A 138 -0.76 6.54 10.49
C LEU A 138 -0.90 7.89 11.21
N LYS A 139 -0.52 7.98 12.51
CA LYS A 139 -0.48 9.23 13.27
C LYS A 139 0.44 10.28 12.64
N LYS A 140 1.50 9.85 11.93
CA LYS A 140 2.40 10.71 11.15
C LYS A 140 1.92 10.97 9.72
N ASP A 141 0.71 10.55 9.41
CA ASP A 141 0.13 10.67 8.07
C ASP A 141 0.96 9.92 7.01
N ILE A 142 1.35 8.67 7.32
CA ILE A 142 2.16 7.82 6.45
C ILE A 142 1.40 6.51 6.24
N PRO A 143 0.90 6.24 5.02
CA PRO A 143 0.29 4.95 4.71
C PRO A 143 1.35 3.84 4.71
N ILE A 144 0.91 2.61 4.97
CA ILE A 144 1.79 1.47 5.17
C ILE A 144 1.53 0.46 4.06
N VAL A 145 2.58 -0.06 3.47
CA VAL A 145 2.47 -1.22 2.58
C VAL A 145 2.52 -2.50 3.41
N ILE A 146 1.61 -3.41 3.14
CA ILE A 146 1.55 -4.73 3.75
C ILE A 146 1.70 -5.81 2.68
N LEU A 147 2.59 -6.76 2.91
CA LEU A 147 2.64 -8.03 2.19
C LEU A 147 2.02 -9.11 3.09
N MET A 148 0.99 -9.78 2.60
CA MET A 148 0.49 -11.02 3.17
C MET A 148 1.08 -12.19 2.40
N PHE A 149 1.73 -13.10 3.13
CA PHE A 149 2.39 -14.24 2.52
C PHE A 149 2.10 -15.51 3.30
N ARG A 150 1.51 -16.51 2.62
CA ARG A 150 1.08 -17.79 3.21
C ARG A 150 0.12 -17.58 4.39
N ASN A 151 -0.87 -16.73 4.21
CA ASN A 151 -1.95 -16.57 5.19
C ASN A 151 -3.05 -17.60 4.91
N ARG A 152 -3.28 -18.47 5.89
CA ARG A 152 -4.26 -19.57 5.76
C ARG A 152 -5.70 -19.16 6.12
N LYS A 153 -5.90 -17.95 6.64
CA LYS A 153 -7.22 -17.47 7.07
C LYS A 153 -7.80 -16.46 6.08
N LEU A 154 -6.94 -15.62 5.51
CA LEU A 154 -7.30 -14.56 4.58
C LEU A 154 -6.82 -14.94 3.16
N GLU A 155 -7.28 -16.11 2.67
CA GLU A 155 -6.80 -16.71 1.42
C GLU A 155 -6.93 -15.79 0.20
N GLU A 156 -7.98 -14.94 0.14
CA GLU A 156 -8.15 -13.98 -0.96
C GLU A 156 -7.01 -12.94 -1.02
N PHE A 157 -6.33 -12.70 0.11
CA PHE A 157 -5.22 -11.76 0.21
C PHE A 157 -3.85 -12.47 0.30
N ASP A 158 -3.80 -13.76 0.13
CA ASP A 158 -2.53 -14.49 0.18
C ASP A 158 -1.63 -14.10 -1.01
N TRP A 159 -0.33 -14.01 -0.78
CA TRP A 159 0.67 -13.56 -1.77
C TRP A 159 0.39 -12.16 -2.32
N HIS A 160 -0.17 -11.27 -1.49
CA HIS A 160 -0.71 -10.00 -1.97
C HIS A 160 -0.14 -8.80 -1.25
N TRP A 161 0.21 -7.77 -2.04
CA TRP A 161 0.62 -6.46 -1.58
C TRP A 161 -0.56 -5.51 -1.55
N MET A 162 -0.75 -4.82 -0.43
CA MET A 162 -1.83 -3.85 -0.23
C MET A 162 -1.32 -2.59 0.47
N THR A 163 -2.16 -1.58 0.59
CA THR A 163 -1.81 -0.33 1.29
C THR A 163 -2.78 -0.07 2.44
N ILE A 164 -2.28 -0.03 3.67
CA ILE A 164 -3.06 0.30 4.88
C ILE A 164 -3.20 1.82 4.99
N THR A 165 -4.41 2.28 5.23
CA THR A 165 -4.76 3.70 5.37
C THR A 165 -5.39 4.04 6.72
N LYS A 166 -5.87 3.02 7.45
CA LYS A 166 -6.53 3.17 8.74
C LYS A 166 -6.42 1.90 9.57
N ILE A 167 -6.35 2.06 10.90
CA ILE A 167 -6.64 1.04 11.89
C ILE A 167 -7.81 1.50 12.75
N SER A 168 -8.69 0.60 13.11
CA SER A 168 -9.84 0.88 13.97
C SER A 168 -10.18 -0.31 14.83
N GLU A 169 -10.59 -0.07 16.09
CA GLU A 169 -11.08 -1.08 17.00
C GLU A 169 -12.61 -1.24 16.86
N TYR A 170 -13.04 -2.48 16.72
CA TYR A 170 -14.46 -2.85 16.71
C TYR A 170 -14.66 -4.14 17.50
N VAL A 171 -15.48 -4.08 18.57
CA VAL A 171 -15.76 -5.24 19.45
C VAL A 171 -14.46 -5.89 19.94
N ASP A 172 -13.57 -5.06 20.53
CA ASP A 172 -12.28 -5.45 21.10
C ASP A 172 -11.34 -6.19 20.10
N LYS A 173 -11.52 -5.94 18.79
CA LYS A 173 -10.66 -6.43 17.71
C LYS A 173 -10.23 -5.29 16.80
N GLU A 174 -8.96 -5.33 16.37
CA GLU A 174 -8.43 -4.34 15.44
C GLU A 174 -8.63 -4.77 13.99
N TYR A 175 -9.10 -3.82 13.20
CA TYR A 175 -9.29 -3.96 11.76
C TYR A 175 -8.48 -2.92 11.00
N LEU A 176 -7.81 -3.37 9.97
CA LEU A 176 -7.06 -2.54 9.03
C LEU A 176 -7.94 -2.23 7.82
N CYS A 177 -8.05 -0.95 7.47
CA CYS A 177 -8.58 -0.56 6.19
C CYS A 177 -7.46 -0.57 5.16
N VAL A 178 -7.61 -1.32 4.10
CA VAL A 178 -6.63 -1.45 3.04
C VAL A 178 -7.18 -1.01 1.68
N SER A 179 -6.29 -0.45 0.86
CA SER A 179 -6.52 -0.24 -0.57
C SER A 179 -5.94 -1.40 -1.35
N THR A 180 -6.77 -2.07 -2.12
CA THR A 180 -6.41 -3.15 -3.03
C THR A 180 -7.45 -3.29 -4.15
N TRP A 181 -7.04 -3.68 -5.36
CA TRP A 181 -7.89 -3.85 -6.55
C TRP A 181 -8.77 -2.64 -6.90
N GLY A 182 -8.34 -1.42 -6.50
CA GLY A 182 -9.12 -0.20 -6.69
C GLY A 182 -10.26 -0.02 -5.69
N GLU A 183 -10.29 -0.84 -4.64
CA GLU A 183 -11.36 -0.89 -3.64
C GLU A 183 -10.80 -0.69 -2.22
N ARG A 184 -11.71 -0.29 -1.34
CA ARG A 184 -11.50 -0.24 0.09
C ARG A 184 -11.95 -1.55 0.70
N ARG A 185 -11.04 -2.27 1.35
CA ARG A 185 -11.30 -3.55 2.01
C ARG A 185 -10.91 -3.48 3.48
N SER A 186 -11.41 -4.40 4.27
CA SER A 186 -11.07 -4.52 5.69
C SER A 186 -10.48 -5.90 5.97
N ILE A 187 -9.39 -5.93 6.73
CA ILE A 187 -8.77 -7.17 7.21
C ILE A 187 -8.55 -7.11 8.73
N SER A 188 -8.64 -8.24 9.41
CA SER A 188 -8.34 -8.36 10.82
C SER A 188 -6.83 -8.30 11.04
N LEU A 189 -6.36 -7.45 11.97
CA LEU A 189 -4.95 -7.41 12.37
C LEU A 189 -4.55 -8.72 13.07
N GLU A 190 -5.42 -9.29 13.89
CA GLU A 190 -5.20 -10.58 14.56
C GLU A 190 -5.04 -11.71 13.53
N ASP A 191 -5.91 -11.77 12.49
CA ASP A 191 -5.80 -12.79 11.44
C ASP A 191 -4.54 -12.62 10.58
N PHE A 192 -4.09 -11.38 10.35
CA PHE A 192 -2.78 -11.12 9.74
C PHE A 192 -1.66 -11.66 10.61
N TYR A 193 -1.65 -11.34 11.90
CA TYR A 193 -0.60 -11.72 12.84
C TYR A 193 -0.47 -13.24 13.03
N ILE A 194 -1.60 -13.89 13.30
CA ILE A 194 -1.61 -15.33 13.66
C ILE A 194 -1.37 -16.22 12.45
N TYR A 195 -1.93 -15.88 11.30
CA TYR A 195 -2.01 -16.79 10.16
C TYR A 195 -1.04 -16.48 9.02
N SER A 196 -0.38 -15.33 8.99
CA SER A 196 0.66 -15.04 8.00
C SER A 196 1.97 -15.68 8.40
N HIS A 197 2.50 -16.56 7.55
CA HIS A 197 3.78 -17.22 7.83
C HIS A 197 4.95 -16.24 7.65
N TYR A 198 4.87 -15.37 6.63
CA TYR A 198 5.78 -14.25 6.42
C TYR A 198 4.98 -13.03 6.02
N GLY A 199 4.68 -12.16 6.97
CA GLY A 199 4.10 -10.85 6.70
C GLY A 199 5.18 -9.78 6.75
N THR A 200 5.04 -8.73 5.97
CA THR A 200 5.89 -7.55 6.06
C THR A 200 5.03 -6.31 6.05
N LEU A 201 5.37 -5.38 6.93
CA LEU A 201 4.82 -4.03 6.96
C LEU A 201 5.96 -3.05 6.72
N LEU A 202 5.76 -2.11 5.83
CA LEU A 202 6.78 -1.10 5.53
C LEU A 202 6.15 0.25 5.20
N ASN A 203 6.89 1.32 5.48
CA ASN A 203 6.51 2.67 5.14
C ASN A 203 7.66 3.44 4.50
N PHE A 204 7.32 4.52 3.81
CA PHE A 204 8.31 5.41 3.19
C PHE A 204 8.13 6.84 3.67
N ASN A 205 9.26 7.52 3.86
CA ASN A 205 9.32 8.94 4.17
C ASN A 205 10.23 9.66 3.18
N MET A 206 9.86 10.86 2.80
CA MET A 206 10.79 11.72 2.08
C MET A 206 11.93 12.14 3.00
N VAL A 207 13.16 12.05 2.50
CA VAL A 207 14.33 12.58 3.17
C VAL A 207 14.47 14.03 2.70
N ASN A 208 14.30 14.97 3.64
CA ASN A 208 14.57 16.37 3.34
C ASN A 208 16.03 16.54 2.93
N PRO A 209 16.31 17.36 1.91
CA PRO A 209 17.69 17.67 1.50
C PRO A 209 18.51 18.30 2.59
#